data_b855ccae5edf60b4113ab3f02bcd7aa5
#
_entry.id   b855ccae5edf60b4113ab3f02bcd7aa5
#
_cell.length_a   1.000
_cell.length_b   1.000
_cell.length_c   1.000
_cell.angle_alpha   90.00
_cell.angle_beta   90.00
_cell.angle_gamma   90.00
#
_symmetry.space_group_name_H-M   'P 1'
#
loop_
_entity.id
_entity.type
_entity.pdbx_description
1 polymer ?
#
loop_
_entity_poly.entity_id
_entity_poly.type
_entity_poly.pdbx_seq_one_letter_code
_entity_poly.pdbx_strand_id
1 'polypeptide(L)'
;MNGWPSETNRYLFNGDFINRGRYGVECALLLFGFKLLYPKRFYLNRGNHESKMMSHYFGFDDEVKFKYSQKMLDMFGKAFRWLPLAHRIDKKILVVHAGLFSEDGVTISDIKHIERNCEPVHSPLMFDMLWSDPKSTDGRSPNFMRGAGIEFGPDVTRSFCRRNQVEYIIRSHYPPKEGHRMDHNNRIVTVFSAPNDREGNKGAILKLTAPKFEPQFVTFTQMPEWDIDYDEGVEKDHPINDSERVKDTARSMKGKPSPASATSKYFP
;
A
#
# COMPACT_ATOMS: atom_id res chain seq x y z
N MET A 1 -19.37 -12.91 5.96
CA MET A 1 -18.46 -12.05 6.72
C MET A 1 -17.30 -12.87 7.26
N ASN A 2 -16.16 -12.23 7.55
CA ASN A 2 -14.93 -12.96 7.87
C ASN A 2 -14.69 -13.17 9.38
N GLY A 3 -15.66 -12.81 10.23
CA GLY A 3 -15.59 -12.92 11.70
C GLY A 3 -14.66 -11.90 12.36
N TRP A 4 -14.59 -11.92 13.68
CA TRP A 4 -13.72 -11.05 14.47
C TRP A 4 -12.30 -11.60 14.58
N PRO A 5 -11.28 -10.76 14.84
CA PRO A 5 -9.95 -11.23 15.19
C PRO A 5 -9.99 -12.16 16.41
N SER A 6 -9.31 -13.31 16.32
CA SER A 6 -9.31 -14.34 17.38
C SER A 6 -8.01 -15.16 17.33
N GLU A 7 -7.89 -16.16 18.20
CA GLU A 7 -6.74 -17.08 18.19
C GLU A 7 -6.58 -17.81 16.85
N THR A 8 -7.69 -18.11 16.19
CA THR A 8 -7.72 -18.84 14.90
C THR A 8 -7.96 -17.95 13.69
N ASN A 9 -8.32 -16.69 13.90
CA ASN A 9 -8.62 -15.74 12.82
C ASN A 9 -7.78 -14.48 12.94
N ARG A 10 -6.77 -14.36 12.09
CA ARG A 10 -5.82 -13.25 12.07
C ARG A 10 -6.03 -12.39 10.84
N TYR A 11 -5.83 -11.09 10.99
CA TYR A 11 -5.95 -10.11 9.91
C TYR A 11 -4.63 -9.44 9.63
N LEU A 12 -4.35 -9.18 8.35
CA LEU A 12 -3.25 -8.35 7.91
C LEU A 12 -3.77 -7.37 6.84
N PHE A 13 -3.64 -6.09 7.11
CA PHE A 13 -3.91 -5.01 6.17
C PHE A 13 -2.58 -4.52 5.59
N ASN A 14 -2.49 -4.52 4.26
CA ASN A 14 -1.22 -4.42 3.56
C ASN A 14 -0.88 -3.00 3.09
N GLY A 15 -1.23 -1.98 3.88
CA GLY A 15 -0.96 -0.57 3.56
C GLY A 15 -2.02 0.06 2.66
N ASP A 16 -1.82 1.34 2.38
CA ASP A 16 -2.70 2.19 1.58
C ASP A 16 -4.14 2.26 2.12
N PHE A 17 -4.28 2.56 3.40
CA PHE A 17 -5.59 2.69 4.06
C PHE A 17 -6.03 4.15 4.25
N ILE A 18 -5.32 5.11 3.67
CA ILE A 18 -5.64 6.53 3.65
C ILE A 18 -5.67 7.06 2.21
N ASN A 19 -6.13 8.29 2.05
CA ASN A 19 -6.27 9.00 0.78
C ASN A 19 -7.46 8.53 -0.10
N ARG A 20 -7.77 9.33 -1.13
CA ARG A 20 -8.80 9.07 -2.15
C ARG A 20 -10.20 8.83 -1.61
N GLY A 21 -10.57 9.49 -0.52
CA GLY A 21 -11.89 9.37 0.07
C GLY A 21 -12.06 10.33 1.22
N ARG A 22 -13.24 10.35 1.81
CA ARG A 22 -13.60 11.26 2.90
C ARG A 22 -13.37 10.67 4.30
N TYR A 23 -13.00 9.40 4.38
CA TYR A 23 -12.97 8.62 5.63
C TYR A 23 -11.60 8.00 5.91
N GLY A 24 -10.53 8.60 5.38
CA GLY A 24 -9.17 8.12 5.60
C GLY A 24 -8.76 8.18 7.07
N VAL A 25 -9.19 9.21 7.78
CA VAL A 25 -8.95 9.36 9.23
C VAL A 25 -9.67 8.28 10.02
N GLU A 26 -10.95 8.05 9.73
CA GLU A 26 -11.76 7.02 10.39
C GLU A 26 -11.21 5.62 10.10
N CYS A 27 -10.81 5.34 8.86
CA CYS A 27 -10.15 4.09 8.49
C CYS A 27 -8.86 3.88 9.29
N ALA A 28 -7.99 4.87 9.35
CA ALA A 28 -6.74 4.79 10.08
C ALA A 28 -6.96 4.58 11.58
N LEU A 29 -7.86 5.36 12.19
CA LEU A 29 -8.19 5.24 13.62
C LEU A 29 -8.82 3.87 13.95
N LEU A 30 -9.71 3.37 13.09
CA LEU A 30 -10.33 2.05 13.27
C LEU A 30 -9.26 0.94 13.22
N LEU A 31 -8.37 0.97 12.21
CA LEU A 31 -7.31 -0.02 12.08
C LEU A 31 -6.32 0.03 13.25
N PHE A 32 -5.95 1.22 13.72
CA PHE A 32 -5.10 1.39 14.90
C PHE A 32 -5.80 0.94 16.18
N GLY A 33 -7.11 1.21 16.31
CA GLY A 33 -7.93 0.72 17.42
C GLY A 33 -7.96 -0.80 17.47
N PHE A 34 -8.21 -1.46 16.35
CA PHE A 34 -8.13 -2.92 16.26
C PHE A 34 -6.73 -3.47 16.53
N LYS A 35 -5.68 -2.77 16.07
CA LYS A 35 -4.29 -3.16 16.37
C LYS A 35 -3.99 -3.10 17.86
N LEU A 36 -4.48 -2.09 18.56
CA LEU A 36 -4.31 -1.96 20.01
C LEU A 36 -5.11 -3.02 20.77
N LEU A 37 -6.34 -3.29 20.33
CA LEU A 37 -7.22 -4.27 20.97
C LEU A 37 -6.76 -5.72 20.74
N TYR A 38 -6.23 -6.01 19.55
CA TYR A 38 -5.78 -7.34 19.13
C TYR A 38 -4.32 -7.37 18.68
N PRO A 39 -3.34 -7.03 19.52
CA PRO A 39 -1.96 -6.76 19.10
C PRO A 39 -1.25 -7.95 18.46
N LYS A 40 -1.68 -9.18 18.78
CA LYS A 40 -1.11 -10.44 18.26
C LYS A 40 -2.00 -11.12 17.20
N ARG A 41 -3.10 -10.48 16.79
CA ARG A 41 -4.08 -11.06 15.84
C ARG A 41 -4.40 -10.11 14.69
N PHE A 42 -4.06 -8.85 14.82
CA PHE A 42 -4.31 -7.81 13.84
C PHE A 42 -3.00 -7.14 13.44
N TYR A 43 -2.67 -7.17 12.18
CA TYR A 43 -1.39 -6.74 11.64
C TYR A 43 -1.60 -5.68 10.56
N LEU A 44 -0.68 -4.71 10.52
CA LEU A 44 -0.67 -3.62 9.55
C LEU A 44 0.70 -3.56 8.90
N ASN A 45 0.77 -3.41 7.57
CA ASN A 45 1.95 -2.99 6.85
C ASN A 45 1.84 -1.51 6.49
N ARG A 46 2.97 -0.87 6.29
CA ARG A 46 3.05 0.46 5.69
C ARG A 46 2.87 0.34 4.18
N GLY A 47 2.01 1.18 3.57
CA GLY A 47 1.96 1.41 2.15
C GLY A 47 2.72 2.68 1.77
N ASN A 48 2.78 2.98 0.48
CA ASN A 48 3.40 4.22 0.01
C ASN A 48 2.55 5.45 0.36
N HIS A 49 1.22 5.28 0.50
CA HIS A 49 0.33 6.35 0.93
C HIS A 49 0.55 6.76 2.39
N GLU A 50 1.04 5.89 3.25
CA GLU A 50 1.41 6.19 4.63
C GLU A 50 2.78 6.90 4.68
N SER A 51 2.92 8.01 3.92
CA SER A 51 4.10 8.88 3.86
C SER A 51 3.67 10.35 3.78
N LYS A 52 4.54 11.25 4.21
CA LYS A 52 4.26 12.69 4.21
C LYS A 52 3.93 13.21 2.81
N MET A 53 4.71 12.79 1.81
CA MET A 53 4.52 13.24 0.42
C MET A 53 3.17 12.81 -0.13
N MET A 54 2.79 11.54 0.04
CA MET A 54 1.55 11.00 -0.50
C MET A 54 0.32 11.48 0.28
N SER A 55 0.42 11.63 1.61
CA SER A 55 -0.64 12.25 2.44
C SER A 55 -0.97 13.65 1.97
N HIS A 56 0.08 14.45 1.69
CA HIS A 56 -0.11 15.81 1.19
C HIS A 56 -0.68 15.83 -0.23
N TYR A 57 -0.16 14.98 -1.13
CA TYR A 57 -0.55 14.98 -2.54
C TYR A 57 -2.00 14.53 -2.76
N PHE A 58 -2.47 13.52 -2.00
CA PHE A 58 -3.79 12.91 -2.16
C PHE A 58 -4.84 13.37 -1.13
N GLY A 59 -4.53 14.38 -0.30
CA GLY A 59 -5.50 15.12 0.49
C GLY A 59 -5.74 14.61 1.91
N PHE A 60 -5.06 13.57 2.39
CA PHE A 60 -5.18 13.14 3.79
C PHE A 60 -4.74 14.23 4.78
N ASP A 61 -3.73 15.03 4.43
CA ASP A 61 -3.29 16.18 5.23
C ASP A 61 -4.44 17.17 5.48
N ASP A 62 -5.18 17.49 4.40
CA ASP A 62 -6.30 18.42 4.47
C ASP A 62 -7.47 17.82 5.24
N GLU A 63 -7.77 16.53 5.02
CA GLU A 63 -8.78 15.78 5.76
C GLU A 63 -8.52 15.82 7.28
N VAL A 64 -7.27 15.52 7.69
CA VAL A 64 -6.91 15.53 9.12
C VAL A 64 -6.98 16.92 9.72
N LYS A 65 -6.53 17.95 9.01
CA LYS A 65 -6.58 19.34 9.49
C LYS A 65 -8.01 19.84 9.61
N PHE A 66 -8.88 19.47 8.66
CA PHE A 66 -10.29 19.83 8.69
C PHE A 66 -11.03 19.17 9.86
N LYS A 67 -10.87 17.83 10.02
CA LYS A 67 -11.56 17.06 11.07
C LYS A 67 -10.96 17.27 12.47
N TYR A 68 -9.67 17.57 12.56
CA TYR A 68 -8.95 17.67 13.83
C TYR A 68 -7.97 18.83 13.89
N SER A 69 -6.67 18.61 13.58
CA SER A 69 -5.64 19.64 13.73
C SER A 69 -4.31 19.24 13.08
N GLN A 70 -3.40 20.21 12.91
CA GLN A 70 -2.01 19.98 12.52
C GLN A 70 -1.29 19.02 13.50
N LYS A 71 -1.55 19.14 14.81
CA LYS A 71 -0.97 18.23 15.82
C LYS A 71 -1.35 16.77 15.57
N MET A 72 -2.60 16.52 15.19
CA MET A 72 -3.08 15.17 14.85
C MET A 72 -2.40 14.63 13.58
N LEU A 73 -2.21 15.49 12.57
CA LEU A 73 -1.45 15.13 11.35
C LEU A 73 -0.01 14.72 11.69
N ASP A 74 0.67 15.50 12.55
CA ASP A 74 2.02 15.16 12.98
C ASP A 74 2.08 13.84 13.74
N MET A 75 1.03 13.50 14.50
CA MET A 75 0.90 12.21 15.19
C MET A 75 0.72 11.06 14.20
N PHE A 76 -0.14 11.21 13.18
CA PHE A 76 -0.27 10.23 12.10
C PHE A 76 1.06 10.01 11.37
N GLY A 77 1.76 11.08 10.99
CA GLY A 77 3.06 10.97 10.34
C GLY A 77 4.10 10.21 11.18
N LYS A 78 4.08 10.40 12.51
CA LYS A 78 4.93 9.61 13.43
C LYS A 78 4.51 8.14 13.45
N ALA A 79 3.21 7.85 13.56
CA ALA A 79 2.68 6.49 13.59
C ALA A 79 2.99 5.73 12.29
N PHE A 80 2.81 6.38 11.14
CA PHE A 80 3.06 5.78 9.83
C PHE A 80 4.52 5.32 9.65
N ARG A 81 5.49 6.10 10.13
CA ARG A 81 6.90 5.71 10.06
C ARG A 81 7.23 4.46 10.88
N TRP A 82 6.46 4.15 11.92
CA TRP A 82 6.65 2.95 12.74
C TRP A 82 5.89 1.73 12.23
N LEU A 83 5.03 1.85 11.22
CA LEU A 83 4.37 0.70 10.62
C LEU A 83 5.40 -0.30 10.09
N PRO A 84 5.20 -1.61 10.26
CA PRO A 84 6.02 -2.64 9.66
C PRO A 84 6.03 -2.55 8.13
N LEU A 85 7.14 -2.87 7.49
CA LEU A 85 7.27 -2.89 6.03
C LEU A 85 6.84 -4.23 5.43
N ALA A 86 6.95 -5.30 6.20
CA ALA A 86 6.60 -6.64 5.75
C ALA A 86 6.18 -7.54 6.91
N HIS A 87 5.44 -8.59 6.57
CA HIS A 87 5.19 -9.72 7.46
C HIS A 87 5.60 -11.03 6.78
N ARG A 88 6.01 -12.01 7.57
CA ARG A 88 6.31 -13.35 7.09
C ARG A 88 5.36 -14.35 7.73
N ILE A 89 4.59 -15.09 6.91
CA ILE A 89 3.63 -16.09 7.36
C ILE A 89 4.30 -17.45 7.22
N ASP A 90 4.31 -18.23 8.30
CA ASP A 90 4.86 -19.59 8.39
C ASP A 90 6.28 -19.77 7.80
N LYS A 91 7.10 -18.72 7.86
CA LYS A 91 8.44 -18.68 7.23
C LYS A 91 8.44 -18.93 5.72
N LYS A 92 7.29 -19.07 5.07
CA LYS A 92 7.13 -19.47 3.66
C LYS A 92 6.60 -18.36 2.79
N ILE A 93 5.78 -17.47 3.33
CA ILE A 93 5.09 -16.43 2.56
C ILE A 93 5.57 -15.08 3.05
N LEU A 94 5.98 -14.21 2.12
CA LEU A 94 6.31 -12.83 2.41
C LEU A 94 5.13 -11.95 2.01
N VAL A 95 4.71 -11.04 2.89
CA VAL A 95 3.70 -10.02 2.59
C VAL A 95 4.40 -8.67 2.61
N VAL A 96 4.39 -7.98 1.47
CA VAL A 96 4.94 -6.63 1.28
C VAL A 96 3.89 -5.75 0.60
N HIS A 97 4.00 -4.42 0.73
CA HIS A 97 3.01 -3.55 0.13
C HIS A 97 3.03 -3.58 -1.40
N ALA A 98 4.18 -3.32 -2.03
CA ALA A 98 4.30 -3.22 -3.48
C ALA A 98 5.16 -4.33 -4.08
N GLY A 99 6.48 -4.34 -3.89
CA GLY A 99 7.27 -5.31 -4.62
C GLY A 99 8.67 -5.58 -4.10
N LEU A 100 9.51 -6.01 -5.02
CA LEU A 100 10.89 -6.40 -4.78
C LEU A 100 11.87 -5.30 -5.20
N PHE A 101 13.12 -5.58 -5.11
CA PHE A 101 14.24 -4.66 -5.02
C PHE A 101 14.94 -4.41 -6.35
N SER A 102 15.46 -3.21 -6.51
CA SER A 102 16.38 -2.82 -7.59
C SER A 102 17.72 -3.56 -7.50
N GLU A 103 18.11 -3.97 -6.29
CA GLU A 103 19.33 -4.69 -6.02
C GLU A 103 19.15 -6.20 -6.01
N ASP A 104 20.21 -6.92 -6.39
CA ASP A 104 20.28 -8.37 -6.23
C ASP A 104 20.71 -8.76 -4.81
N GLY A 105 20.33 -9.97 -4.44
CA GLY A 105 20.87 -10.58 -3.23
C GLY A 105 20.19 -10.19 -1.93
N VAL A 106 19.20 -9.32 -1.95
CA VAL A 106 18.48 -8.88 -0.75
C VAL A 106 17.88 -10.06 0.00
N THR A 107 18.08 -10.07 1.32
CA THR A 107 17.61 -11.13 2.21
C THR A 107 16.50 -10.64 3.16
N ILE A 108 15.80 -11.59 3.77
CA ILE A 108 14.87 -11.27 4.88
C ILE A 108 15.60 -10.60 6.06
N SER A 109 16.89 -10.89 6.25
CA SER A 109 17.71 -10.21 7.26
C SER A 109 17.88 -8.74 6.94
N ASP A 110 18.18 -8.41 5.69
CA ASP A 110 18.32 -7.01 5.25
C ASP A 110 17.02 -6.23 5.46
N ILE A 111 15.88 -6.83 5.09
CA ILE A 111 14.55 -6.23 5.32
C ILE A 111 14.30 -5.95 6.81
N LYS A 112 14.73 -6.83 7.71
CA LYS A 112 14.57 -6.64 9.16
C LYS A 112 15.41 -5.50 9.72
N HIS A 113 16.54 -5.20 9.09
CA HIS A 113 17.47 -4.17 9.54
C HIS A 113 17.22 -2.80 8.88
N ILE A 114 16.18 -2.68 8.01
CA ILE A 114 15.81 -1.38 7.45
C ILE A 114 15.42 -0.42 8.60
N GLU A 115 16.11 0.72 8.66
CA GLU A 115 15.67 1.83 9.51
C GLU A 115 14.39 2.44 8.89
N ARG A 116 13.25 2.06 9.47
CA ARG A 116 11.94 2.44 8.92
C ARG A 116 11.37 3.75 9.48
N ASN A 117 11.94 4.27 10.58
CA ASN A 117 11.47 5.52 11.19
C ASN A 117 11.90 6.75 10.39
N CYS A 118 11.73 6.68 9.08
CA CYS A 118 12.02 7.77 8.15
C CYS A 118 11.00 7.80 7.01
N GLU A 119 11.11 8.79 6.13
CA GLU A 119 10.33 8.81 4.89
C GLU A 119 10.95 7.86 3.85
N PRO A 120 10.13 7.21 3.00
CA PRO A 120 10.58 6.18 2.07
C PRO A 120 11.76 6.60 1.18
N VAL A 121 11.79 7.86 0.76
CA VAL A 121 12.86 8.43 -0.10
C VAL A 121 14.26 8.34 0.51
N HIS A 122 14.38 8.18 1.82
CA HIS A 122 15.66 8.08 2.52
C HIS A 122 16.17 6.64 2.68
N SER A 123 15.43 5.64 2.19
CA SER A 123 15.81 4.22 2.28
C SER A 123 15.49 3.49 0.99
N PRO A 124 16.49 3.18 0.14
CA PRO A 124 16.26 2.53 -1.16
C PRO A 124 15.48 1.23 -1.06
N LEU A 125 15.82 0.34 -0.13
CA LEU A 125 15.09 -0.93 0.05
C LEU A 125 13.64 -0.70 0.49
N MET A 126 13.38 0.24 1.41
CA MET A 126 12.03 0.59 1.81
C MET A 126 11.26 1.22 0.63
N PHE A 127 11.92 2.07 -0.16
CA PHE A 127 11.31 2.69 -1.32
C PHE A 127 10.85 1.63 -2.34
N ASP A 128 11.71 0.68 -2.66
CA ASP A 128 11.37 -0.43 -3.56
C ASP A 128 10.21 -1.28 -3.03
N MET A 129 10.21 -1.62 -1.75
CA MET A 129 9.11 -2.38 -1.11
C MET A 129 7.76 -1.67 -1.19
N LEU A 130 7.75 -0.34 -1.27
CA LEU A 130 6.55 0.48 -1.28
C LEU A 130 6.10 0.93 -2.69
N TRP A 131 6.96 0.78 -3.74
CA TRP A 131 6.69 1.34 -5.05
C TRP A 131 6.86 0.39 -6.23
N SER A 132 7.63 -0.70 -6.10
CA SER A 132 7.97 -1.57 -7.24
C SER A 132 6.80 -2.45 -7.67
N ASP A 133 6.66 -2.70 -8.97
CA ASP A 133 5.61 -3.52 -9.55
C ASP A 133 6.18 -4.74 -10.31
N PRO A 134 5.46 -5.87 -10.34
CA PRO A 134 5.83 -7.00 -11.19
C PRO A 134 5.52 -6.72 -12.66
N LYS A 135 6.40 -7.18 -13.57
CA LYS A 135 6.21 -7.19 -15.03
C LYS A 135 6.33 -8.60 -15.58
N SER A 136 5.78 -8.85 -16.77
CA SER A 136 5.75 -10.19 -17.38
C SER A 136 7.09 -10.65 -17.95
N THR A 137 8.00 -9.74 -18.30
CA THR A 137 9.30 -10.04 -18.88
C THR A 137 10.39 -10.09 -17.82
N ASP A 138 11.40 -10.94 -18.04
CA ASP A 138 12.55 -11.06 -17.14
C ASP A 138 13.33 -9.72 -17.00
N GLY A 139 14.11 -9.62 -15.93
CA GLY A 139 14.96 -8.49 -15.61
C GLY A 139 14.24 -7.35 -14.87
N ARG A 140 14.90 -6.20 -14.78
CA ARG A 140 14.42 -4.98 -14.14
C ARG A 140 14.35 -3.83 -15.14
N SER A 141 13.43 -2.91 -14.91
CA SER A 141 13.33 -1.64 -15.65
C SER A 141 12.80 -0.53 -14.72
N PRO A 142 13.09 0.73 -15.03
CA PRO A 142 12.42 1.84 -14.34
C PRO A 142 10.90 1.74 -14.49
N ASN A 143 10.15 2.02 -13.43
CA ASN A 143 8.70 2.05 -13.48
C ASN A 143 8.22 3.44 -13.97
N PHE A 144 8.18 3.61 -15.28
CA PHE A 144 7.78 4.88 -15.91
C PHE A 144 6.30 5.22 -15.68
N MET A 145 5.44 4.23 -15.50
CA MET A 145 4.01 4.46 -15.25
C MET A 145 3.77 5.13 -13.90
N ARG A 146 4.61 4.85 -12.92
CA ARG A 146 4.53 5.47 -11.59
C ARG A 146 5.49 6.64 -11.42
N GLY A 147 6.57 6.71 -12.19
CA GLY A 147 7.67 7.64 -11.95
C GLY A 147 8.42 7.34 -10.65
N ALA A 148 8.28 6.15 -10.09
CA ALA A 148 8.85 5.72 -8.81
C ALA A 148 9.01 4.19 -8.76
N GLY A 149 10.07 3.70 -8.09
CA GLY A 149 10.37 2.28 -7.99
C GLY A 149 10.81 1.66 -9.31
N ILE A 150 10.79 0.35 -9.36
CA ILE A 150 11.14 -0.44 -10.55
C ILE A 150 10.00 -1.39 -10.95
N GLU A 151 10.06 -1.87 -12.18
CA GLU A 151 9.37 -3.08 -12.58
C GLU A 151 10.34 -4.26 -12.52
N PHE A 152 9.92 -5.39 -11.95
CA PHE A 152 10.75 -6.58 -11.78
C PHE A 152 10.10 -7.83 -12.41
N GLY A 153 10.92 -8.65 -13.05
CA GLY A 153 10.49 -9.82 -13.79
C GLY A 153 10.39 -11.11 -12.98
N PRO A 154 9.91 -12.19 -13.63
CA PRO A 154 9.80 -13.54 -13.03
C PRO A 154 11.12 -14.10 -12.52
N ASP A 155 12.22 -13.79 -13.17
CA ASP A 155 13.59 -14.18 -12.78
C ASP A 155 14.01 -13.58 -11.44
N VAL A 156 13.70 -12.29 -11.22
CA VAL A 156 13.96 -11.58 -9.96
C VAL A 156 13.16 -12.22 -8.83
N THR A 157 11.87 -12.47 -9.05
CA THR A 157 11.01 -13.14 -8.07
C THR A 157 11.51 -14.52 -7.73
N ARG A 158 11.86 -15.33 -8.74
CA ARG A 158 12.39 -16.66 -8.55
C ARG A 158 13.70 -16.67 -7.75
N SER A 159 14.61 -15.74 -8.07
CA SER A 159 15.88 -15.59 -7.36
C SER A 159 15.68 -15.21 -5.90
N PHE A 160 14.83 -14.22 -5.63
CA PHE A 160 14.50 -13.77 -4.28
C PHE A 160 13.84 -14.90 -3.46
N CYS A 161 12.84 -15.58 -4.01
CA CYS A 161 12.13 -16.67 -3.35
C CYS A 161 13.07 -17.80 -2.97
N ARG A 162 13.94 -18.22 -3.91
CA ARG A 162 14.94 -19.28 -3.66
C ARG A 162 15.92 -18.91 -2.58
N ARG A 163 16.50 -17.70 -2.62
CA ARG A 163 17.47 -17.20 -1.63
C ARG A 163 16.89 -17.16 -0.24
N ASN A 164 15.64 -16.72 -0.12
CA ASN A 164 14.98 -16.44 1.16
C ASN A 164 14.09 -17.59 1.67
N GLN A 165 14.03 -18.72 0.95
CA GLN A 165 13.15 -19.85 1.27
C GLN A 165 11.69 -19.40 1.41
N VAL A 166 11.22 -18.59 0.44
CA VAL A 166 9.86 -18.09 0.34
C VAL A 166 9.18 -18.79 -0.85
N GLU A 167 8.00 -19.34 -0.64
CA GLU A 167 7.24 -20.01 -1.69
C GLU A 167 6.59 -19.00 -2.64
N TYR A 168 5.96 -17.97 -2.08
CA TYR A 168 5.35 -16.87 -2.85
C TYR A 168 5.26 -15.58 -2.02
N ILE A 169 4.95 -14.49 -2.72
CA ILE A 169 4.89 -13.13 -2.19
C ILE A 169 3.47 -12.61 -2.38
N ILE A 170 2.87 -12.07 -1.32
CA ILE A 170 1.60 -11.35 -1.37
C ILE A 170 1.90 -9.85 -1.43
N ARG A 171 1.23 -9.17 -2.35
CA ARG A 171 1.36 -7.73 -2.51
C ARG A 171 0.02 -7.06 -2.80
N SER A 172 -0.03 -5.74 -2.75
CA SER A 172 -1.19 -4.87 -3.03
C SER A 172 -0.84 -3.80 -4.07
N HIS A 173 -1.01 -2.52 -3.81
CA HIS A 173 -0.50 -1.35 -4.54
C HIS A 173 -1.02 -1.15 -5.98
N TYR A 174 -1.51 -2.18 -6.65
CA TYR A 174 -2.10 -2.12 -8.00
C TYR A 174 -3.50 -2.72 -7.98
N PRO A 175 -4.53 -2.06 -8.54
CA PRO A 175 -5.91 -2.54 -8.58
C PRO A 175 -6.15 -3.44 -9.82
N PRO A 176 -6.05 -4.76 -9.72
CA PRO A 176 -6.50 -5.65 -10.79
C PRO A 176 -8.02 -5.54 -10.97
N LYS A 177 -8.53 -5.74 -12.18
CA LYS A 177 -9.96 -5.65 -12.49
C LYS A 177 -10.83 -6.53 -11.58
N GLU A 178 -10.38 -7.74 -11.28
CA GLU A 178 -11.08 -8.70 -10.39
C GLU A 178 -10.72 -8.54 -8.90
N GLY A 179 -9.97 -7.49 -8.53
CA GLY A 179 -9.46 -7.27 -7.17
C GLY A 179 -8.27 -8.15 -6.79
N HIS A 180 -7.92 -9.12 -7.61
CA HIS A 180 -6.75 -9.99 -7.40
C HIS A 180 -6.14 -10.45 -8.72
N ARG A 181 -4.85 -10.82 -8.67
CA ARG A 181 -4.10 -11.40 -9.81
C ARG A 181 -2.96 -12.26 -9.30
N MET A 182 -2.63 -13.30 -10.05
CA MET A 182 -1.45 -14.13 -9.80
C MET A 182 -0.49 -14.02 -10.98
N ASP A 183 0.77 -13.70 -10.69
CA ASP A 183 1.84 -13.48 -11.66
C ASP A 183 3.05 -14.37 -11.34
N HIS A 184 4.05 -14.40 -12.23
CA HIS A 184 5.35 -15.06 -12.06
C HIS A 184 5.22 -16.54 -11.65
N ASN A 185 4.40 -17.31 -12.39
CA ASN A 185 4.08 -18.70 -12.08
C ASN A 185 3.57 -18.87 -10.66
N ASN A 186 2.58 -18.06 -10.29
CA ASN A 186 1.90 -18.02 -8.99
C ASN A 186 2.81 -17.64 -7.80
N ARG A 187 3.98 -17.05 -8.05
CA ARG A 187 4.87 -16.58 -6.99
C ARG A 187 4.61 -15.15 -6.55
N ILE A 188 3.84 -14.39 -7.32
CA ILE A 188 3.33 -13.08 -6.94
C ILE A 188 1.81 -13.15 -6.87
N VAL A 189 1.25 -12.80 -5.74
CA VAL A 189 -0.19 -12.76 -5.48
C VAL A 189 -0.54 -11.30 -5.18
N THR A 190 -1.18 -10.63 -6.12
CA THR A 190 -1.71 -9.28 -5.92
C THR A 190 -3.12 -9.38 -5.36
N VAL A 191 -3.39 -8.65 -4.26
CA VAL A 191 -4.72 -8.49 -3.68
C VAL A 191 -4.98 -7.02 -3.40
N PHE A 192 -6.15 -6.53 -3.81
CA PHE A 192 -6.54 -5.14 -3.67
C PHE A 192 -7.98 -5.04 -3.15
N SER A 193 -8.18 -4.36 -2.02
CA SER A 193 -9.44 -4.43 -1.29
C SER A 193 -10.32 -3.18 -1.43
N ALA A 194 -9.92 -2.19 -2.24
CA ALA A 194 -10.75 -1.01 -2.53
C ALA A 194 -11.48 -1.19 -3.88
N PRO A 195 -12.79 -1.52 -3.87
CA PRO A 195 -13.54 -1.62 -5.10
C PRO A 195 -13.75 -0.23 -5.72
N ASN A 196 -13.79 -0.18 -7.05
CA ASN A 196 -14.01 1.05 -7.82
C ASN A 196 -12.96 2.17 -7.60
N ASP A 197 -11.74 1.81 -7.21
CA ASP A 197 -10.62 2.75 -7.15
C ASP A 197 -10.21 3.22 -8.57
N ARG A 198 -10.31 2.31 -9.55
CA ARG A 198 -10.12 2.62 -10.98
C ARG A 198 -11.10 1.82 -11.84
N GLU A 199 -11.92 2.52 -12.64
CA GLU A 199 -12.72 1.96 -13.73
C GLU A 199 -13.49 0.67 -13.39
N GLY A 200 -14.13 0.63 -12.22
CA GLY A 200 -15.01 -0.47 -11.84
C GLY A 200 -14.30 -1.75 -11.41
N ASN A 201 -13.07 -1.67 -10.93
CA ASN A 201 -12.41 -2.82 -10.34
C ASN A 201 -13.17 -3.36 -9.13
N LYS A 202 -13.18 -4.68 -8.96
CA LYS A 202 -13.66 -5.31 -7.73
C LYS A 202 -12.64 -5.15 -6.59
N GLY A 203 -13.11 -5.20 -5.36
CA GLY A 203 -12.28 -5.46 -4.20
C GLY A 203 -12.10 -6.96 -3.98
N ALA A 204 -10.99 -7.36 -3.36
CA ALA A 204 -10.75 -8.74 -2.97
C ALA A 204 -10.14 -8.84 -1.57
N ILE A 205 -10.44 -9.95 -0.91
CA ILE A 205 -9.78 -10.41 0.31
C ILE A 205 -9.12 -11.74 0.01
N LEU A 206 -7.91 -11.93 0.49
CA LEU A 206 -7.18 -13.19 0.42
C LEU A 206 -7.31 -13.94 1.74
N LYS A 207 -7.81 -15.17 1.69
CA LYS A 207 -7.86 -16.10 2.82
C LYS A 207 -6.77 -17.15 2.68
N LEU A 208 -6.07 -17.40 3.77
CA LEU A 208 -5.03 -18.42 3.89
C LEU A 208 -5.37 -19.35 5.05
N THR A 209 -5.44 -20.65 4.79
CA THR A 209 -5.75 -21.67 5.80
C THR A 209 -4.57 -22.59 5.99
N ALA A 210 -4.09 -22.71 7.23
CA ALA A 210 -3.04 -23.65 7.59
C ALA A 210 -3.52 -25.12 7.41
N PRO A 211 -2.63 -26.05 7.12
CA PRO A 211 -1.18 -25.88 6.92
C PRO A 211 -0.78 -25.55 5.47
N LYS A 212 -1.70 -25.62 4.52
CA LYS A 212 -1.39 -25.49 3.08
C LYS A 212 -1.15 -24.05 2.64
N PHE A 213 -1.87 -23.08 3.24
CA PHE A 213 -1.80 -21.66 2.87
C PHE A 213 -2.02 -21.38 1.37
N GLU A 214 -2.87 -22.18 0.72
CA GLU A 214 -3.26 -21.96 -0.67
C GLU A 214 -4.11 -20.67 -0.77
N PRO A 215 -3.80 -19.74 -1.71
CA PRO A 215 -4.57 -18.51 -1.88
C PRO A 215 -6.04 -18.77 -2.24
N GLN A 216 -6.96 -18.29 -1.42
CA GLN A 216 -8.40 -18.31 -1.68
C GLN A 216 -8.92 -16.87 -1.69
N PHE A 217 -9.54 -16.45 -2.79
CA PHE A 217 -10.00 -15.09 -2.96
C PHE A 217 -11.51 -14.99 -2.70
N VAL A 218 -11.90 -13.92 -2.01
CA VAL A 218 -13.29 -13.49 -1.88
C VAL A 218 -13.38 -12.11 -2.51
N THR A 219 -14.13 -11.99 -3.59
CA THR A 219 -14.31 -10.73 -4.31
C THR A 219 -15.63 -10.05 -3.93
N PHE A 220 -15.66 -8.73 -4.02
CA PHE A 220 -16.84 -7.92 -3.76
C PHE A 220 -16.81 -6.64 -4.63
N THR A 221 -17.96 -6.05 -4.81
CA THR A 221 -18.13 -4.77 -5.52
C THR A 221 -18.35 -3.65 -4.51
N GLN A 222 -18.26 -2.43 -4.99
CA GLN A 222 -18.61 -1.26 -4.20
C GLN A 222 -20.08 -1.38 -3.73
N MET A 223 -20.29 -1.10 -2.45
CA MET A 223 -21.64 -0.91 -1.93
C MET A 223 -22.20 0.42 -2.45
N PRO A 224 -23.51 0.53 -2.70
CA PRO A 224 -24.13 1.82 -2.93
C PRO A 224 -23.74 2.81 -1.83
N GLU A 225 -23.49 4.06 -2.20
CA GLU A 225 -23.36 5.09 -1.18
C GLU A 225 -24.65 5.13 -0.37
N TRP A 226 -24.54 4.87 0.91
CA TRP A 226 -25.62 5.17 1.82
C TRP A 226 -25.58 6.69 1.98
N ASP A 227 -26.66 7.37 1.63
CA ASP A 227 -26.90 8.73 2.08
C ASP A 227 -26.99 8.66 3.61
N ILE A 228 -25.83 8.84 4.25
CA ILE A 228 -25.83 9.17 5.67
C ILE A 228 -26.29 10.62 5.67
N ASP A 229 -27.56 10.84 5.97
CA ASP A 229 -28.08 12.16 6.29
C ASP A 229 -27.25 12.67 7.50
N TYR A 230 -26.18 13.38 7.21
CA TYR A 230 -25.57 14.24 8.20
C TYR A 230 -26.60 15.36 8.45
N ASP A 231 -27.11 15.39 9.66
CA ASP A 231 -27.95 16.46 10.19
C ASP A 231 -27.46 17.82 9.61
N GLU A 232 -28.38 18.60 9.03
CA GLU A 232 -28.14 19.77 8.16
C GLU A 232 -27.38 20.94 8.85
N GLY A 233 -26.46 20.67 9.75
CA GLY A 233 -25.65 21.65 10.48
C GLY A 233 -24.22 21.85 10.00
N VAL A 234 -23.75 21.07 9.02
CA VAL A 234 -22.39 21.23 8.47
C VAL A 234 -22.48 21.69 7.02
N GLU A 235 -22.07 22.92 6.76
CA GLU A 235 -22.06 23.54 5.43
C GLU A 235 -21.42 22.61 4.39
N LYS A 236 -22.19 22.38 3.28
CA LYS A 236 -21.84 21.53 2.14
C LYS A 236 -20.75 22.12 1.22
N ASP A 237 -19.90 23.01 1.71
CA ASP A 237 -18.96 23.74 0.88
C ASP A 237 -17.53 23.18 0.93
N HIS A 238 -17.33 21.98 0.36
CA HIS A 238 -16.10 21.68 -0.40
C HIS A 238 -16.26 20.34 -1.15
N PRO A 239 -16.68 20.37 -2.42
CA PRO A 239 -16.48 19.21 -3.29
C PRO A 239 -14.97 19.09 -3.54
N ILE A 240 -14.35 18.06 -2.97
CA ILE A 240 -13.01 17.65 -3.39
C ILE A 240 -13.18 17.05 -4.78
N ASN A 241 -13.03 17.90 -5.81
CA ASN A 241 -13.10 17.47 -7.20
C ASN A 241 -11.72 16.96 -7.60
N ASP A 242 -11.49 15.66 -7.44
CA ASP A 242 -10.24 14.98 -7.78
C ASP A 242 -9.81 15.25 -9.23
N SER A 243 -10.76 15.50 -10.14
CA SER A 243 -10.48 15.77 -11.56
C SER A 243 -9.89 17.15 -11.82
N GLU A 244 -10.13 18.13 -10.97
CA GLU A 244 -9.56 19.48 -11.12
C GLU A 244 -8.19 19.60 -10.46
N ARG A 245 -7.96 18.98 -9.30
CA ARG A 245 -6.64 18.94 -8.66
C ARG A 245 -5.58 18.27 -9.53
N VAL A 246 -5.94 17.20 -10.25
CA VAL A 246 -5.03 16.56 -11.21
C VAL A 246 -4.65 17.51 -12.35
N LYS A 247 -5.58 18.35 -12.82
CA LYS A 247 -5.31 19.32 -13.90
C LYS A 247 -4.46 20.51 -13.43
N ASP A 248 -4.69 21.04 -12.25
CA ASP A 248 -3.92 22.17 -11.72
C ASP A 248 -2.51 21.76 -11.29
N THR A 249 -2.34 20.57 -10.74
CA THR A 249 -1.02 20.04 -10.38
C THR A 249 -0.18 19.74 -11.62
N ALA A 250 -0.80 19.18 -12.68
CA ALA A 250 -0.14 18.99 -13.98
C ALA A 250 0.26 20.33 -14.65
N ARG A 251 -0.50 21.40 -14.38
CA ARG A 251 -0.19 22.75 -14.87
C ARG A 251 0.92 23.44 -14.08
N SER A 252 0.96 23.23 -12.76
CA SER A 252 2.02 23.71 -11.87
C SER A 252 3.37 23.01 -12.09
N MET A 253 3.35 21.73 -12.51
CA MET A 253 4.57 20.96 -12.80
C MET A 253 5.21 21.30 -14.15
N LYS A 254 4.50 21.93 -15.09
CA LYS A 254 5.09 22.38 -16.38
C LYS A 254 6.08 23.55 -16.23
N GLY A 255 6.17 24.16 -15.07
CA GLY A 255 7.09 25.28 -14.78
C GLY A 255 8.17 24.99 -13.74
N LYS A 256 8.23 23.78 -13.15
CA LYS A 256 9.27 23.40 -12.20
C LYS A 256 10.04 22.19 -12.73
N PRO A 257 11.37 22.12 -12.55
CA PRO A 257 12.13 20.94 -12.96
C PRO A 257 11.56 19.71 -12.24
N SER A 258 11.29 18.65 -13.02
CA SER A 258 10.78 17.37 -12.54
C SER A 258 11.63 16.84 -11.38
N PRO A 259 11.02 16.24 -10.34
CA PRO A 259 11.77 15.52 -9.29
C PRO A 259 12.73 14.45 -9.86
N ALA A 260 12.51 13.99 -11.09
CA ALA A 260 13.43 13.10 -11.81
C ALA A 260 14.84 13.68 -11.99
N SER A 261 15.02 15.01 -11.95
CA SER A 261 16.36 15.62 -12.01
C SER A 261 17.14 15.49 -10.70
N ALA A 262 16.47 15.21 -9.58
CA ALA A 262 17.12 14.97 -8.29
C ALA A 262 17.50 13.50 -8.08
N THR A 263 16.85 12.55 -8.79
CA THR A 263 17.15 11.11 -8.72
C THR A 263 18.23 10.67 -9.72
N SER A 264 18.57 11.51 -10.72
CA SER A 264 19.61 11.22 -11.71
C SER A 264 21.04 11.11 -11.12
N LYS A 265 21.23 11.41 -9.83
CA LYS A 265 22.51 11.19 -9.13
C LYS A 265 22.69 9.78 -8.55
N TYR A 266 21.65 8.93 -8.61
CA TYR A 266 21.69 7.58 -8.04
C TYR A 266 21.55 6.46 -9.08
N PHE A 267 21.53 6.80 -10.40
CA PHE A 267 21.57 5.80 -11.46
C PHE A 267 22.67 6.19 -12.46
N PRO A 268 23.76 5.40 -12.56
CA PRO A 268 24.64 5.44 -13.69
C PRO A 268 23.98 4.83 -14.92
#